data_ec55cd18f833d198b9693dc5af87f4fe
#
_entry.id   ec55cd18f833d198b9693dc5af87f4fe
#
_cell.length_a   1.000
_cell.length_b   1.000
_cell.length_c   1.000
_cell.angle_alpha   90.00
_cell.angle_beta   90.00
_cell.angle_gamma   90.00
#
_symmetry.space_group_name_H-M   'P 1'
#
loop_
_entity.id
_entity.type
_entity.pdbx_description
1 polymer ?
#
loop_
_entity_poly.entity_id
_entity_poly.type
_entity_poly.pdbx_seq_one_letter_code
_entity_poly.pdbx_strand_id
1 'polypeptide(L)'
;MFRSLIAGVAVALVASSGALAQSCTGNPVAVQVLGSGAPGFVKDRANTSYLLWVGNQARILVDAGGGAYVRFGQAQAKFSDLSIILVSHLHPDHSSDLPGVLWSGRNTRNDTLPIAGPSGNDAAPALNDFLTRLFDPKSGSWEVLSSVVAPGPGVKLDPRVVDVTRQEPTTVYDRDGVKVSAMGIPHGNLPTVAYRVETQGVTVVLSSDQNGTNPRFPDFAKGADILLMHLAIGVNANNPNQALPAVVGSVAQSANPKRLVLSHIGNFDLDAAVTDVKKNYSGPLTIGADLQCTQAK
;
A
#
# COMPACT_ATOMS: atom_id res chain seq x y z
N MET A 1 -18.46 -63.26 34.55
CA MET A 1 -18.25 -61.87 34.91
C MET A 1 -17.35 -61.23 33.84
N PHE A 2 -17.93 -60.62 32.85
CA PHE A 2 -17.18 -59.85 31.82
C PHE A 2 -17.16 -58.39 32.19
N ARG A 3 -15.99 -57.78 32.42
CA ARG A 3 -15.82 -56.37 32.62
C ARG A 3 -15.50 -55.74 31.26
N SER A 4 -16.42 -54.93 30.73
CA SER A 4 -16.18 -54.09 29.55
C SER A 4 -15.35 -52.88 29.95
N LEU A 5 -14.19 -52.72 29.36
CA LEU A 5 -13.39 -51.49 29.40
C LEU A 5 -13.89 -50.57 28.31
N ILE A 6 -14.45 -49.42 28.68
CA ILE A 6 -14.77 -48.31 27.75
C ILE A 6 -13.52 -47.44 27.69
N ALA A 7 -12.84 -47.49 26.56
CA ALA A 7 -11.75 -46.52 26.25
C ALA A 7 -12.35 -45.21 25.77
N GLY A 8 -12.21 -44.15 26.58
CA GLY A 8 -12.61 -42.83 26.22
C GLY A 8 -11.58 -42.22 25.25
N VAL A 9 -12.02 -41.89 24.03
CA VAL A 9 -11.22 -41.12 23.06
C VAL A 9 -11.32 -39.66 23.43
N ALA A 10 -10.22 -39.07 23.92
CA ALA A 10 -10.11 -37.64 24.12
C ALA A 10 -9.85 -36.97 22.76
N VAL A 11 -10.83 -36.26 22.21
CA VAL A 11 -10.67 -35.41 21.03
C VAL A 11 -9.99 -34.11 21.48
N ALA A 12 -8.70 -33.96 21.18
CA ALA A 12 -8.00 -32.69 21.35
C ALA A 12 -8.49 -31.70 20.27
N LEU A 13 -9.28 -30.73 20.67
CA LEU A 13 -9.63 -29.57 19.85
C LEU A 13 -8.33 -28.75 19.66
N VAL A 14 -7.71 -28.88 18.49
CA VAL A 14 -6.66 -27.97 18.05
C VAL A 14 -7.36 -26.66 17.70
N ALA A 15 -7.36 -25.70 18.62
CA ALA A 15 -7.75 -24.33 18.32
C ALA A 15 -6.73 -23.76 17.34
N SER A 16 -7.09 -23.66 16.06
CA SER A 16 -6.34 -22.87 15.09
C SER A 16 -6.40 -21.42 15.56
N SER A 17 -5.33 -20.92 16.17
CA SER A 17 -5.16 -19.51 16.45
C SER A 17 -5.01 -18.79 15.10
N GLY A 18 -6.13 -18.40 14.47
CA GLY A 18 -6.11 -17.42 13.43
C GLY A 18 -5.43 -16.18 14.01
N ALA A 19 -4.35 -15.71 13.40
CA ALA A 19 -3.73 -14.46 13.80
C ALA A 19 -4.82 -13.37 13.74
N LEU A 20 -5.24 -12.88 14.90
CA LEU A 20 -6.16 -11.75 14.96
C LEU A 20 -5.44 -10.56 14.33
N ALA A 21 -6.12 -9.87 13.41
CA ALA A 21 -5.61 -8.63 12.82
C ALA A 21 -5.19 -7.70 13.96
N GLN A 22 -3.94 -7.24 13.91
CA GLN A 22 -3.46 -6.28 14.91
C GLN A 22 -4.26 -4.99 14.76
N SER A 23 -4.96 -4.57 15.83
CA SER A 23 -5.70 -3.31 15.80
C SER A 23 -4.74 -2.13 15.67
N CYS A 24 -5.00 -1.27 14.68
CA CYS A 24 -4.31 0.01 14.51
C CYS A 24 -5.03 1.17 15.21
N THR A 25 -6.19 0.92 15.80
CA THR A 25 -6.94 1.94 16.56
C THR A 25 -6.27 2.29 17.89
N GLY A 26 -6.53 3.49 18.39
CA GLY A 26 -5.94 3.97 19.66
C GLY A 26 -4.57 4.63 19.51
N ASN A 27 -3.99 4.67 18.30
CA ASN A 27 -2.75 5.36 18.00
C ASN A 27 -3.02 6.67 17.29
N PRO A 28 -2.25 7.74 17.54
CA PRO A 28 -2.40 9.01 16.81
C PRO A 28 -2.26 8.81 15.30
N VAL A 29 -1.19 8.14 14.86
CA VAL A 29 -0.95 7.78 13.47
C VAL A 29 -0.32 6.39 13.39
N ALA A 30 -0.82 5.54 12.51
CA ALA A 30 -0.28 4.22 12.24
C ALA A 30 -0.39 3.83 10.77
N VAL A 31 0.53 2.99 10.31
CA VAL A 31 0.45 2.32 9.01
C VAL A 31 0.09 0.85 9.23
N GLN A 32 -0.98 0.41 8.59
CA GLN A 32 -1.35 -1.01 8.53
C GLN A 32 -1.06 -1.55 7.13
N VAL A 33 -0.29 -2.61 7.07
CA VAL A 33 -0.03 -3.33 5.82
C VAL A 33 -1.24 -4.23 5.54
N LEU A 34 -2.00 -3.98 4.50
CA LEU A 34 -3.07 -4.88 4.05
C LEU A 34 -2.49 -6.02 3.21
N GLY A 35 -1.56 -5.69 2.33
CA GLY A 35 -0.85 -6.66 1.51
C GLY A 35 0.63 -6.31 1.43
N SER A 36 1.47 -7.29 1.73
CA SER A 36 2.93 -7.16 1.84
C SER A 36 3.70 -7.84 0.72
N GLY A 37 2.99 -8.48 -0.24
CA GLY A 37 3.60 -9.25 -1.33
C GLY A 37 3.84 -8.43 -2.59
N ALA A 38 4.92 -8.75 -3.28
CA ALA A 38 5.25 -8.31 -4.64
C ALA A 38 4.43 -9.11 -5.69
N PRO A 39 4.57 -8.81 -7.00
CA PRO A 39 3.90 -9.58 -8.04
C PRO A 39 4.31 -11.06 -8.00
N GLY A 40 3.38 -11.92 -8.41
CA GLY A 40 3.52 -13.38 -8.38
C GLY A 40 2.77 -14.04 -7.24
N PHE A 41 2.88 -15.36 -7.16
CA PHE A 41 2.21 -16.15 -6.11
C PHE A 41 3.11 -16.26 -4.88
N VAL A 42 3.10 -15.21 -4.04
CA VAL A 42 3.85 -15.21 -2.79
C VAL A 42 2.97 -15.81 -1.69
N LYS A 43 3.44 -16.90 -1.10
CA LYS A 43 2.69 -17.59 -0.06
C LYS A 43 2.41 -16.65 1.14
N ASP A 44 1.17 -16.71 1.62
CA ASP A 44 0.70 -16.00 2.82
C ASP A 44 0.79 -14.46 2.76
N ARG A 45 0.95 -13.86 1.56
CA ARG A 45 0.98 -12.42 1.34
C ARG A 45 0.00 -12.01 0.25
N ALA A 46 -0.93 -11.12 0.57
CA ALA A 46 -1.68 -10.36 -0.42
C ALA A 46 -0.76 -9.37 -1.14
N ASN A 47 -1.13 -8.95 -2.34
CA ASN A 47 -0.39 -7.92 -3.07
C ASN A 47 -0.50 -6.55 -2.40
N THR A 48 0.31 -5.63 -2.86
CA THR A 48 0.56 -4.33 -2.24
C THR A 48 -0.70 -3.53 -1.92
N SER A 49 -0.88 -3.25 -0.65
CA SER A 49 -1.89 -2.31 -0.18
C SER A 49 -1.61 -1.86 1.26
N TYR A 50 -1.90 -0.61 1.58
CA TYR A 50 -1.66 -0.05 2.90
C TYR A 50 -2.82 0.85 3.34
N LEU A 51 -3.09 0.88 4.65
CA LEU A 51 -3.96 1.87 5.29
C LEU A 51 -3.14 2.78 6.21
N LEU A 52 -3.37 4.08 6.11
CA LEU A 52 -2.92 5.02 7.13
C LEU A 52 -4.09 5.35 8.03
N TRP A 53 -3.93 5.02 9.30
CA TRP A 53 -4.84 5.32 10.38
C TRP A 53 -4.45 6.64 11.04
N VAL A 54 -5.45 7.51 11.25
CA VAL A 54 -5.32 8.74 12.00
C VAL A 54 -6.35 8.69 13.12
N GLY A 55 -5.87 8.54 14.35
CA GLY A 55 -6.73 8.16 15.46
C GLY A 55 -7.38 6.79 15.23
N ASN A 56 -8.70 6.75 15.27
CA ASN A 56 -9.47 5.51 15.07
C ASN A 56 -10.05 5.34 13.65
N GLN A 57 -9.60 6.14 12.69
CA GLN A 57 -10.14 6.16 11.34
C GLN A 57 -9.06 5.79 10.31
N ALA A 58 -9.39 4.88 9.40
CA ALA A 58 -8.57 4.60 8.22
C ALA A 58 -8.79 5.74 7.21
N ARG A 59 -7.88 6.73 7.20
CA ARG A 59 -8.05 7.95 6.41
C ARG A 59 -7.51 7.85 5.00
N ILE A 60 -6.52 7.01 4.76
CA ILE A 60 -5.87 6.89 3.45
C ILE A 60 -5.71 5.42 3.10
N LEU A 61 -6.20 5.04 1.92
CA LEU A 61 -5.86 3.77 1.28
C LEU A 61 -4.78 4.02 0.25
N VAL A 62 -3.68 3.28 0.31
CA VAL A 62 -2.58 3.34 -0.65
C VAL A 62 -2.47 2.01 -1.37
N ASP A 63 -2.65 2.03 -2.65
CA ASP A 63 -2.76 0.88 -3.53
C ASP A 63 -3.88 -0.10 -3.13
N ALA A 64 -4.33 -0.90 -4.07
CA ALA A 64 -5.33 -1.94 -3.90
C ALA A 64 -4.99 -3.14 -4.78
N GLY A 65 -3.86 -3.79 -4.48
CA GLY A 65 -3.44 -5.03 -5.14
C GLY A 65 -4.29 -6.23 -4.72
N GLY A 66 -4.08 -7.37 -5.39
CA GLY A 66 -4.88 -8.57 -5.18
C GLY A 66 -4.88 -9.05 -3.72
N GLY A 67 -6.05 -9.20 -3.13
CA GLY A 67 -6.26 -9.51 -1.72
C GLY A 67 -6.56 -8.30 -0.83
N ALA A 68 -6.30 -7.07 -1.30
CA ALA A 68 -6.58 -5.84 -0.55
C ALA A 68 -8.05 -5.72 -0.14
N TYR A 69 -8.97 -6.13 -0.99
CA TYR A 69 -10.41 -6.12 -0.73
C TYR A 69 -10.77 -6.93 0.54
N VAL A 70 -10.28 -8.15 0.64
CA VAL A 70 -10.53 -9.01 1.82
C VAL A 70 -9.84 -8.44 3.06
N ARG A 71 -8.60 -8.00 2.92
CA ARG A 71 -7.78 -7.46 4.02
C ARG A 71 -8.35 -6.14 4.56
N PHE A 72 -8.94 -5.29 3.71
CA PHE A 72 -9.65 -4.08 4.14
C PHE A 72 -10.79 -4.42 5.12
N GLY A 73 -11.58 -5.45 4.82
CA GLY A 73 -12.62 -5.95 5.72
C GLY A 73 -12.06 -6.54 7.02
N GLN A 74 -10.97 -7.34 6.93
CA GLN A 74 -10.31 -7.91 8.10
C GLN A 74 -9.67 -6.85 9.01
N ALA A 75 -9.19 -5.75 8.44
CA ALA A 75 -8.72 -4.59 9.18
C ALA A 75 -9.84 -3.82 9.88
N GLN A 76 -11.12 -4.16 9.62
CA GLN A 76 -12.31 -3.46 10.10
C GLN A 76 -12.33 -1.98 9.70
N ALA A 77 -11.68 -1.64 8.59
CA ALA A 77 -11.66 -0.31 8.04
C ALA A 77 -13.03 0.06 7.45
N LYS A 78 -13.42 1.33 7.59
CA LYS A 78 -14.65 1.84 7.01
C LYS A 78 -14.34 2.69 5.78
N PHE A 79 -14.93 2.35 4.64
CA PHE A 79 -14.74 3.11 3.41
C PHE A 79 -15.20 4.58 3.55
N SER A 80 -16.24 4.82 4.36
CA SER A 80 -16.74 6.17 4.69
C SER A 80 -15.70 7.06 5.39
N ASP A 81 -14.70 6.48 6.04
CA ASP A 81 -13.67 7.23 6.77
C ASP A 81 -12.52 7.69 5.85
N LEU A 82 -12.43 7.15 4.63
CA LEU A 82 -11.36 7.49 3.69
C LEU A 82 -11.45 8.97 3.27
N SER A 83 -10.33 9.65 3.37
CA SER A 83 -10.16 11.04 2.88
C SER A 83 -9.63 11.07 1.45
N ILE A 84 -8.82 10.08 1.07
CA ILE A 84 -8.21 9.94 -0.25
C ILE A 84 -7.78 8.50 -0.50
N ILE A 85 -7.81 8.09 -1.76
CA ILE A 85 -7.14 6.88 -2.26
C ILE A 85 -5.89 7.32 -3.03
N LEU A 86 -4.77 6.64 -2.81
CA LEU A 86 -3.50 6.88 -3.49
C LEU A 86 -3.15 5.63 -4.32
N VAL A 87 -2.92 5.80 -5.60
CA VAL A 87 -2.46 4.74 -6.50
C VAL A 87 -1.05 5.06 -6.94
N SER A 88 -0.11 4.22 -6.58
CA SER A 88 1.30 4.47 -6.89
C SER A 88 1.60 4.28 -8.36
N HIS A 89 1.08 3.23 -8.96
CA HIS A 89 1.14 2.92 -10.39
C HIS A 89 0.08 1.85 -10.76
N LEU A 90 -0.01 1.51 -12.05
CA LEU A 90 -1.15 0.73 -12.55
C LEU A 90 -0.86 -0.77 -12.78
N HIS A 91 0.23 -1.32 -12.21
CA HIS A 91 0.39 -2.77 -12.22
C HIS A 91 -0.74 -3.46 -11.45
N PRO A 92 -1.16 -4.68 -11.85
CA PRO A 92 -2.26 -5.40 -11.19
C PRO A 92 -2.03 -5.65 -9.70
N ASP A 93 -0.80 -5.92 -9.29
CA ASP A 93 -0.44 -6.11 -7.86
C ASP A 93 -0.50 -4.83 -7.02
N HIS A 94 -0.87 -3.69 -7.64
CA HIS A 94 -1.16 -2.41 -6.98
C HIS A 94 -2.59 -1.91 -7.21
N SER A 95 -3.34 -2.47 -8.18
CA SER A 95 -4.61 -1.87 -8.61
C SER A 95 -5.77 -2.86 -8.83
N SER A 96 -5.52 -4.17 -8.85
CA SER A 96 -6.52 -5.16 -9.26
C SER A 96 -7.77 -5.22 -8.37
N ASP A 97 -7.67 -4.93 -7.09
CA ASP A 97 -8.79 -4.96 -6.14
C ASP A 97 -9.51 -3.61 -5.98
N LEU A 98 -9.05 -2.55 -6.67
CA LEU A 98 -9.71 -1.24 -6.62
C LEU A 98 -11.20 -1.32 -6.98
N PRO A 99 -11.63 -2.04 -8.03
CA PRO A 99 -13.06 -2.21 -8.32
C PRO A 99 -13.83 -2.90 -7.18
N GLY A 100 -13.26 -3.91 -6.53
CA GLY A 100 -13.89 -4.61 -5.41
C GLY A 100 -14.08 -3.73 -4.17
N VAL A 101 -13.07 -2.94 -3.83
CA VAL A 101 -13.13 -1.96 -2.72
C VAL A 101 -14.18 -0.89 -3.00
N LEU A 102 -14.20 -0.34 -4.21
CA LEU A 102 -15.22 0.64 -4.64
C LEU A 102 -16.63 0.04 -4.65
N TRP A 103 -16.79 -1.19 -5.16
CA TRP A 103 -18.08 -1.89 -5.18
C TRP A 103 -18.71 -1.98 -3.80
N SER A 104 -17.93 -2.38 -2.78
CA SER A 104 -18.44 -2.53 -1.42
C SER A 104 -18.62 -1.22 -0.69
N GLY A 105 -17.79 -0.22 -0.99
CA GLY A 105 -17.81 1.07 -0.32
C GLY A 105 -18.76 2.11 -0.90
N ARG A 106 -19.11 2.01 -2.20
CA ARG A 106 -19.76 3.08 -2.98
C ARG A 106 -21.02 3.70 -2.37
N ASN A 107 -21.80 2.92 -1.67
CA ASN A 107 -23.09 3.37 -1.08
C ASN A 107 -22.95 3.80 0.39
N THR A 108 -21.74 3.75 0.97
CA THR A 108 -21.51 4.16 2.37
C THR A 108 -21.26 5.66 2.49
N ARG A 109 -21.16 6.36 1.36
CA ARG A 109 -20.99 7.82 1.27
C ARG A 109 -21.56 8.33 -0.05
N ASN A 110 -21.94 9.63 -0.09
CA ASN A 110 -22.52 10.30 -1.26
C ASN A 110 -21.74 11.56 -1.66
N ASP A 111 -20.53 11.72 -1.15
CA ASP A 111 -19.65 12.84 -1.43
C ASP A 111 -18.57 12.48 -2.47
N THR A 112 -17.70 13.43 -2.73
CA THR A 112 -16.56 13.23 -3.63
C THR A 112 -15.35 12.72 -2.86
N LEU A 113 -14.79 11.58 -3.30
CA LEU A 113 -13.57 10.99 -2.77
C LEU A 113 -12.40 11.24 -3.73
N PRO A 114 -11.41 12.04 -3.33
CA PRO A 114 -10.20 12.22 -4.11
C PRO A 114 -9.47 10.88 -4.31
N ILE A 115 -8.92 10.70 -5.52
CA ILE A 115 -8.02 9.60 -5.84
C ILE A 115 -6.83 10.15 -6.61
N ALA A 116 -5.61 9.95 -6.11
CA ALA A 116 -4.38 10.42 -6.76
C ALA A 116 -3.62 9.26 -7.40
N GLY A 117 -2.95 9.54 -8.50
CA GLY A 117 -2.11 8.56 -9.20
C GLY A 117 -1.38 9.16 -10.40
N PRO A 118 -0.57 8.36 -11.12
CA PRO A 118 0.37 8.85 -12.11
C PRO A 118 -0.29 9.43 -13.37
N SER A 119 0.42 10.33 -14.02
CA SER A 119 0.20 10.67 -15.42
C SER A 119 0.49 9.46 -16.31
N GLY A 120 -0.08 9.45 -17.52
CA GLY A 120 0.20 8.41 -18.52
C GLY A 120 1.46 8.66 -19.32
N ASN A 121 1.84 7.63 -20.06
CA ASN A 121 2.81 7.64 -21.16
C ASN A 121 2.50 6.51 -22.15
N ASP A 122 3.44 6.17 -23.05
CA ASP A 122 3.25 5.09 -24.02
C ASP A 122 3.12 3.70 -23.37
N ALA A 123 3.61 3.51 -22.15
CA ALA A 123 3.58 2.22 -21.45
C ALA A 123 2.30 2.01 -20.63
N ALA A 124 1.66 3.08 -20.15
CA ALA A 124 0.47 3.00 -19.32
C ALA A 124 -0.41 4.25 -19.45
N PRO A 125 -1.75 4.12 -19.33
CA PRO A 125 -2.65 5.27 -19.30
C PRO A 125 -2.41 6.14 -18.06
N ALA A 126 -2.87 7.39 -18.12
CA ALA A 126 -3.01 8.19 -16.91
C ALA A 126 -4.11 7.62 -15.99
N LEU A 127 -4.07 7.97 -14.69
CA LEU A 127 -5.07 7.51 -13.72
C LEU A 127 -6.52 7.75 -14.17
N ASN A 128 -6.85 8.95 -14.66
CA ASN A 128 -8.20 9.29 -15.11
C ASN A 128 -8.65 8.40 -16.28
N ASP A 129 -7.75 8.10 -17.23
CA ASP A 129 -8.04 7.24 -18.37
C ASP A 129 -8.19 5.77 -17.94
N PHE A 130 -7.38 5.33 -16.96
CA PHE A 130 -7.52 4.01 -16.35
C PHE A 130 -8.89 3.84 -15.68
N LEU A 131 -9.31 4.82 -14.87
CA LEU A 131 -10.62 4.81 -14.23
C LEU A 131 -11.77 4.81 -15.27
N THR A 132 -11.64 5.58 -16.35
CA THR A 132 -12.60 5.58 -17.45
C THR A 132 -12.68 4.21 -18.12
N ARG A 133 -11.55 3.57 -18.44
CA ARG A 133 -11.54 2.22 -19.01
C ARG A 133 -12.19 1.17 -18.11
N LEU A 134 -12.11 1.36 -16.79
CA LEU A 134 -12.76 0.45 -15.84
C LEU A 134 -14.26 0.71 -15.70
N PHE A 135 -14.70 1.97 -15.66
CA PHE A 135 -16.00 2.36 -15.12
C PHE A 135 -16.87 3.20 -16.09
N ASP A 136 -16.45 3.43 -17.33
CA ASP A 136 -17.29 4.15 -18.29
C ASP A 136 -18.67 3.46 -18.45
N PRO A 137 -19.78 4.22 -18.46
CA PRO A 137 -21.13 3.65 -18.49
C PRO A 137 -21.48 2.89 -19.78
N LYS A 138 -20.67 2.98 -20.83
CA LYS A 138 -20.93 2.34 -22.13
C LYS A 138 -19.86 1.34 -22.55
N SER A 139 -18.64 1.50 -22.07
CA SER A 139 -17.47 0.75 -22.54
C SER A 139 -16.56 0.27 -21.42
N GLY A 140 -16.84 0.62 -20.17
CA GLY A 140 -16.04 0.20 -19.01
C GLY A 140 -16.20 -1.28 -18.69
N SER A 141 -15.13 -1.91 -18.23
CA SER A 141 -15.16 -3.32 -17.81
C SER A 141 -16.11 -3.57 -16.63
N TRP A 142 -16.37 -2.53 -15.82
CA TRP A 142 -17.23 -2.56 -14.64
C TRP A 142 -18.34 -1.49 -14.74
N GLU A 143 -19.20 -1.55 -15.76
CA GLU A 143 -20.30 -0.60 -16.00
C GLU A 143 -21.20 -0.42 -14.77
N VAL A 144 -21.38 -1.47 -13.97
CA VAL A 144 -22.13 -1.44 -12.70
C VAL A 144 -21.57 -0.44 -11.68
N LEU A 145 -20.32 -0.02 -11.83
CA LEU A 145 -19.65 1.00 -11.04
C LEU A 145 -19.58 2.37 -11.74
N SER A 146 -20.24 2.55 -12.87
CA SER A 146 -20.13 3.79 -13.67
C SER A 146 -20.45 5.06 -12.87
N SER A 147 -21.27 4.96 -11.83
CA SER A 147 -21.59 6.10 -10.97
C SER A 147 -20.37 6.69 -10.24
N VAL A 148 -19.25 5.99 -10.15
CA VAL A 148 -18.03 6.55 -9.52
C VAL A 148 -17.29 7.56 -10.42
N VAL A 149 -17.51 7.50 -11.73
CA VAL A 149 -16.90 8.44 -12.71
C VAL A 149 -17.94 9.27 -13.49
N ALA A 150 -19.23 8.89 -13.44
CA ALA A 150 -20.32 9.55 -14.14
C ALA A 150 -21.44 9.94 -13.17
N PRO A 151 -22.44 10.78 -13.57
CA PRO A 151 -23.58 11.10 -12.71
C PRO A 151 -24.33 9.84 -12.25
N GLY A 152 -24.66 9.77 -10.95
CA GLY A 152 -25.36 8.61 -10.37
C GLY A 152 -25.30 8.66 -8.83
N PRO A 153 -25.88 7.69 -8.10
CA PRO A 153 -25.84 7.62 -6.65
C PRO A 153 -24.49 7.15 -6.12
N GLY A 154 -24.22 7.42 -4.83
CA GLY A 154 -23.03 6.97 -4.13
C GLY A 154 -21.80 7.87 -4.33
N VAL A 155 -20.64 7.34 -3.95
CA VAL A 155 -19.37 8.07 -4.04
C VAL A 155 -19.01 8.47 -5.46
N LYS A 156 -18.42 9.67 -5.60
CA LYS A 156 -17.76 10.13 -6.82
C LYS A 156 -16.25 10.13 -6.62
N LEU A 157 -15.51 9.63 -7.58
CA LEU A 157 -14.07 9.78 -7.60
C LEU A 157 -13.68 11.14 -8.21
N ASP A 158 -12.67 11.78 -7.60
CA ASP A 158 -12.07 13.03 -8.09
C ASP A 158 -10.59 12.77 -8.40
N PRO A 159 -10.24 12.43 -9.65
CA PRO A 159 -8.87 12.08 -10.03
C PRO A 159 -7.91 13.26 -9.91
N ARG A 160 -6.79 13.04 -9.21
CA ARG A 160 -5.64 13.93 -9.05
C ARG A 160 -4.45 13.32 -9.80
N VAL A 161 -4.29 13.69 -11.06
CA VAL A 161 -3.22 13.16 -11.91
C VAL A 161 -1.90 13.85 -11.56
N VAL A 162 -0.90 13.05 -11.19
CA VAL A 162 0.44 13.50 -10.84
C VAL A 162 1.34 13.41 -12.06
N ASP A 163 1.87 14.54 -12.51
CA ASP A 163 2.89 14.56 -13.57
C ASP A 163 4.20 13.96 -13.02
N VAL A 164 4.49 12.72 -13.43
CA VAL A 164 5.68 11.98 -12.97
C VAL A 164 6.99 12.54 -13.53
N THR A 165 6.95 13.43 -14.51
CA THR A 165 8.14 14.06 -15.10
C THR A 165 8.63 15.27 -14.29
N ARG A 166 7.78 15.79 -13.39
CA ARG A 166 8.14 16.93 -12.54
C ARG A 166 9.21 16.52 -11.52
N GLN A 167 10.18 17.39 -11.37
CA GLN A 167 11.27 17.19 -10.42
C GLN A 167 10.87 17.55 -8.98
N GLU A 168 9.89 18.45 -8.79
CA GLU A 168 9.44 18.90 -7.48
C GLU A 168 8.18 18.15 -7.05
N PRO A 169 8.02 17.85 -5.75
CA PRO A 169 6.82 17.23 -5.23
C PRO A 169 5.56 18.07 -5.51
N THR A 170 4.45 17.40 -5.79
CA THR A 170 3.14 18.01 -6.02
C THR A 170 2.22 17.71 -4.85
N THR A 171 1.59 18.72 -4.24
CA THR A 171 0.55 18.50 -3.23
C THR A 171 -0.73 18.01 -3.92
N VAL A 172 -1.20 16.82 -3.57
CA VAL A 172 -2.40 16.18 -4.14
C VAL A 172 -3.59 16.23 -3.20
N TYR A 173 -3.34 16.43 -1.89
CA TYR A 173 -4.37 16.58 -0.87
C TYR A 173 -3.86 17.45 0.28
N ASP A 174 -4.71 18.37 0.77
CA ASP A 174 -4.39 19.21 1.94
C ASP A 174 -5.72 19.64 2.59
N ARG A 175 -6.29 18.78 3.43
CA ARG A 175 -7.55 19.01 4.15
C ARG A 175 -7.58 18.22 5.45
N ASP A 176 -8.39 18.68 6.40
CA ASP A 176 -8.70 17.97 7.66
C ASP A 176 -7.45 17.54 8.45
N GLY A 177 -6.38 18.35 8.40
CA GLY A 177 -5.13 18.05 9.08
C GLY A 177 -4.31 16.91 8.44
N VAL A 178 -4.65 16.53 7.23
CA VAL A 178 -3.89 15.56 6.40
C VAL A 178 -3.38 16.28 5.16
N LYS A 179 -2.05 16.24 4.96
CA LYS A 179 -1.42 16.72 3.75
C LYS A 179 -0.71 15.57 3.04
N VAL A 180 -0.93 15.46 1.72
CA VAL A 180 -0.27 14.45 0.88
C VAL A 180 0.46 15.14 -0.26
N SER A 181 1.75 14.87 -0.35
CA SER A 181 2.61 15.25 -1.47
C SER A 181 3.03 14.01 -2.26
N ALA A 182 3.19 14.16 -3.57
CA ALA A 182 3.50 13.11 -4.51
C ALA A 182 4.73 13.47 -5.33
N MET A 183 5.59 12.48 -5.64
CA MET A 183 6.80 12.64 -6.45
C MET A 183 6.90 11.50 -7.45
N GLY A 184 7.21 11.82 -8.73
CA GLY A 184 7.56 10.82 -9.73
C GLY A 184 8.85 10.10 -9.39
N ILE A 185 8.86 8.78 -9.53
CA ILE A 185 10.03 7.92 -9.26
C ILE A 185 10.27 6.91 -10.38
N PRO A 186 11.52 6.50 -10.63
CA PRO A 186 11.85 5.59 -11.74
C PRO A 186 11.49 4.14 -11.40
N HIS A 187 10.64 3.54 -12.25
CA HIS A 187 10.29 2.13 -12.26
C HIS A 187 10.23 1.62 -13.71
N GLY A 188 11.39 1.47 -14.34
CA GLY A 188 11.48 1.24 -15.78
C GLY A 188 10.85 2.39 -16.58
N ASN A 189 9.98 2.06 -17.52
CA ASN A 189 9.21 3.02 -18.30
C ASN A 189 7.78 3.25 -17.75
N LEU A 190 7.42 2.62 -16.64
CA LEU A 190 6.08 2.74 -16.06
C LEU A 190 5.96 4.02 -15.20
N PRO A 191 4.98 4.89 -15.47
CA PRO A 191 4.72 6.05 -14.63
C PRO A 191 4.41 5.64 -13.20
N THR A 192 5.24 6.06 -12.25
CA THR A 192 5.16 5.62 -10.85
C THR A 192 5.36 6.79 -9.91
N VAL A 193 4.65 6.78 -8.78
CA VAL A 193 4.58 7.86 -7.80
C VAL A 193 4.89 7.34 -6.39
N ALA A 194 5.78 8.02 -5.70
CA ALA A 194 5.95 7.92 -4.25
C ALA A 194 5.09 8.97 -3.55
N TYR A 195 4.65 8.67 -2.33
CA TYR A 195 3.80 9.55 -1.53
C TYR A 195 4.44 9.89 -0.18
N ARG A 196 4.27 11.15 0.24
CA ARG A 196 4.59 11.66 1.57
C ARG A 196 3.32 12.19 2.21
N VAL A 197 2.97 11.63 3.36
CA VAL A 197 1.79 11.99 4.16
C VAL A 197 2.26 12.66 5.44
N GLU A 198 1.72 13.83 5.71
CA GLU A 198 1.97 14.61 6.92
C GLU A 198 0.65 14.83 7.64
N THR A 199 0.57 14.39 8.90
CA THR A 199 -0.63 14.53 9.75
C THR A 199 -0.25 14.45 11.22
N GLN A 200 -0.88 15.27 12.07
CA GLN A 200 -0.67 15.27 13.54
C GLN A 200 0.82 15.33 13.96
N GLY A 201 1.65 16.04 13.20
CA GLY A 201 3.10 16.13 13.46
C GLY A 201 3.90 14.86 13.11
N VAL A 202 3.26 13.89 12.45
CA VAL A 202 3.87 12.64 11.97
C VAL A 202 4.03 12.70 10.46
N THR A 203 5.12 12.14 9.98
CA THR A 203 5.41 11.98 8.56
C THR A 203 5.54 10.50 8.19
N VAL A 204 4.76 10.06 7.22
CA VAL A 204 4.85 8.72 6.61
C VAL A 204 5.20 8.86 5.14
N VAL A 205 6.22 8.12 4.69
CA VAL A 205 6.59 8.08 3.26
C VAL A 205 6.46 6.65 2.75
N LEU A 206 5.82 6.52 1.58
CA LEU A 206 5.65 5.26 0.87
C LEU A 206 6.41 5.36 -0.45
N SER A 207 7.42 4.51 -0.61
CA SER A 207 8.36 4.59 -1.74
C SER A 207 7.75 4.13 -3.06
N SER A 208 6.74 3.26 -3.01
CA SER A 208 6.31 2.47 -4.18
C SER A 208 7.45 1.66 -4.80
N ASP A 209 7.21 1.11 -5.99
CA ASP A 209 8.21 0.41 -6.78
C ASP A 209 9.20 1.40 -7.38
N GLN A 210 10.48 1.17 -7.15
CA GLN A 210 11.54 2.02 -7.68
C GLN A 210 12.88 1.28 -7.76
N ASN A 211 13.78 1.77 -8.59
CA ASN A 211 15.14 1.23 -8.69
C ASN A 211 16.17 1.95 -7.80
N GLY A 212 15.75 2.95 -7.03
CA GLY A 212 16.59 3.69 -6.10
C GLY A 212 17.52 4.73 -6.74
N THR A 213 17.35 5.04 -8.02
CA THR A 213 18.23 5.98 -8.75
C THR A 213 17.79 7.44 -8.72
N ASN A 214 16.59 7.75 -8.17
CA ASN A 214 16.16 9.14 -8.05
C ASN A 214 16.94 9.85 -6.93
N PRO A 215 17.83 10.82 -7.26
CA PRO A 215 18.68 11.47 -6.27
C PRO A 215 17.92 12.37 -5.28
N ARG A 216 16.67 12.73 -5.60
CA ARG A 216 15.81 13.59 -4.77
C ARG A 216 14.94 12.79 -3.80
N PHE A 217 14.78 11.49 -4.04
CA PHE A 217 13.91 10.68 -3.18
C PHE A 217 14.37 10.63 -1.71
N PRO A 218 15.67 10.53 -1.39
CA PRO A 218 16.11 10.59 -0.01
C PRO A 218 15.70 11.90 0.70
N ASP A 219 15.78 13.06 0.03
CA ASP A 219 15.33 14.33 0.60
C ASP A 219 13.80 14.39 0.73
N PHE A 220 13.05 13.85 -0.22
CA PHE A 220 11.59 13.70 -0.13
C PHE A 220 11.17 12.83 1.05
N ALA A 221 11.95 11.79 1.38
CA ALA A 221 11.71 10.88 2.49
C ALA A 221 12.39 11.30 3.81
N LYS A 222 13.15 12.40 3.81
CA LYS A 222 13.98 12.80 4.94
C LYS A 222 13.19 12.96 6.22
N GLY A 223 13.72 12.33 7.29
CA GLY A 223 13.18 12.44 8.64
C GLY A 223 11.77 11.88 8.81
N ALA A 224 11.31 11.00 7.92
CA ALA A 224 10.03 10.32 8.07
C ALA A 224 9.98 9.56 9.40
N ASP A 225 8.83 9.59 10.08
CA ASP A 225 8.59 8.73 11.25
C ASP A 225 8.53 7.26 10.82
N ILE A 226 7.88 7.02 9.66
CA ILE A 226 7.87 5.72 8.99
C ILE A 226 8.23 5.94 7.51
N LEU A 227 9.28 5.26 7.05
CA LEU A 227 9.57 5.08 5.64
C LEU A 227 9.23 3.64 5.26
N LEU A 228 8.23 3.46 4.41
CA LEU A 228 7.88 2.16 3.85
C LEU A 228 8.57 2.04 2.49
N MET A 229 9.48 1.07 2.37
CA MET A 229 10.18 0.78 1.11
C MET A 229 9.87 -0.61 0.60
N HIS A 230 9.79 -0.74 -0.71
CA HIS A 230 9.57 -2.01 -1.38
C HIS A 230 10.87 -2.80 -1.47
N LEU A 231 10.79 -4.11 -1.19
CA LEU A 231 11.87 -5.07 -1.28
C LEU A 231 11.44 -6.21 -2.22
N ALA A 232 11.36 -5.88 -3.51
CA ALA A 232 10.75 -6.76 -4.52
C ALA A 232 11.64 -7.91 -4.97
N ILE A 233 12.97 -7.75 -4.84
CA ILE A 233 13.97 -8.67 -5.43
C ILE A 233 15.06 -9.04 -4.43
N GLY A 234 15.66 -10.22 -4.63
CA GLY A 234 16.78 -10.71 -3.83
C GLY A 234 18.12 -10.12 -4.22
N VAL A 235 19.15 -10.45 -3.45
CA VAL A 235 20.51 -9.85 -3.53
C VAL A 235 21.23 -10.03 -4.88
N ASN A 236 20.91 -11.08 -5.64
CA ASN A 236 21.55 -11.39 -6.92
C ASN A 236 20.61 -11.20 -8.12
N ALA A 237 19.49 -10.51 -7.92
CA ALA A 237 18.53 -10.31 -9.00
C ALA A 237 19.06 -9.33 -10.03
N ASN A 238 18.77 -9.60 -11.31
CA ASN A 238 19.05 -8.70 -12.41
C ASN A 238 17.73 -8.09 -12.92
N ASN A 239 17.26 -7.07 -12.24
CA ASN A 239 16.04 -6.33 -12.61
C ASN A 239 16.30 -4.83 -12.46
N PRO A 240 16.50 -4.09 -13.56
CA PRO A 240 16.84 -2.67 -13.50
C PRO A 240 15.67 -1.77 -13.03
N ASN A 241 14.47 -2.32 -12.93
CA ASN A 241 13.28 -1.58 -12.51
C ASN A 241 13.08 -1.59 -11.00
N GLN A 242 13.80 -2.44 -10.26
CA GLN A 242 13.69 -2.60 -8.83
C GLN A 242 15.02 -2.34 -8.13
N ALA A 243 14.97 -1.74 -6.95
CA ALA A 243 16.16 -1.52 -6.13
C ALA A 243 16.66 -2.84 -5.53
N LEU A 244 17.95 -3.11 -5.68
CA LEU A 244 18.62 -4.18 -4.96
C LEU A 244 18.58 -3.91 -3.44
N PRO A 245 18.61 -4.95 -2.58
CA PRO A 245 18.54 -4.77 -1.13
C PRO A 245 19.58 -3.79 -0.58
N ALA A 246 20.83 -3.84 -1.05
CA ALA A 246 21.87 -2.89 -0.66
C ALA A 246 21.52 -1.43 -1.02
N VAL A 247 20.86 -1.21 -2.17
CA VAL A 247 20.39 0.12 -2.62
C VAL A 247 19.24 0.59 -1.72
N VAL A 248 18.28 -0.29 -1.38
CA VAL A 248 17.21 0.02 -0.41
C VAL A 248 17.82 0.51 0.91
N GLY A 249 18.85 -0.18 1.42
CA GLY A 249 19.58 0.22 2.62
C GLY A 249 20.23 1.60 2.49
N SER A 250 20.91 1.87 1.37
CA SER A 250 21.57 3.15 1.12
C SER A 250 20.59 4.33 1.03
N VAL A 251 19.47 4.13 0.34
CA VAL A 251 18.39 5.13 0.23
C VAL A 251 17.79 5.40 1.61
N ALA A 252 17.48 4.35 2.38
CA ALA A 252 16.95 4.49 3.72
C ALA A 252 17.93 5.20 4.66
N GLN A 253 19.23 4.89 4.60
CA GLN A 253 20.26 5.58 5.39
C GLN A 253 20.33 7.07 5.08
N SER A 254 20.25 7.43 3.80
CA SER A 254 20.26 8.83 3.36
C SER A 254 19.01 9.59 3.78
N ALA A 255 17.85 8.95 3.75
CA ALA A 255 16.57 9.51 4.20
C ALA A 255 16.49 9.63 5.73
N ASN A 256 17.22 8.81 6.47
CA ASN A 256 17.29 8.78 7.93
C ASN A 256 15.90 8.76 8.61
N PRO A 257 15.03 7.79 8.31
CA PRO A 257 13.73 7.67 8.96
C PRO A 257 13.88 7.20 10.41
N LYS A 258 12.87 7.48 11.27
CA LYS A 258 12.83 6.88 12.60
C LYS A 258 12.60 5.36 12.56
N ARG A 259 11.89 4.87 11.52
CA ARG A 259 11.67 3.44 11.26
C ARG A 259 11.57 3.17 9.75
N LEU A 260 12.31 2.17 9.29
CA LEU A 260 12.15 1.58 7.97
C LEU A 260 11.20 0.38 8.06
N VAL A 261 10.17 0.33 7.21
CA VAL A 261 9.32 -0.83 7.01
C VAL A 261 9.59 -1.38 5.62
N LEU A 262 10.04 -2.63 5.53
CA LEU A 262 10.20 -3.33 4.25
C LEU A 262 8.92 -4.06 3.90
N SER A 263 8.37 -3.83 2.73
CA SER A 263 7.15 -4.45 2.22
C SER A 263 7.30 -4.76 0.73
N HIS A 264 6.22 -5.19 0.06
CA HIS A 264 6.28 -5.61 -1.35
C HIS A 264 7.35 -6.68 -1.55
N ILE A 265 7.24 -7.76 -0.77
CA ILE A 265 8.27 -8.79 -0.66
C ILE A 265 8.01 -9.87 -1.70
N GLY A 266 8.99 -10.09 -2.57
CA GLY A 266 8.97 -11.15 -3.57
C GLY A 266 9.31 -12.55 -3.01
N ASN A 267 9.40 -13.51 -3.91
CA ASN A 267 9.76 -14.89 -3.57
C ASN A 267 11.28 -15.11 -3.72
N PHE A 268 12.02 -14.81 -2.68
CA PHE A 268 13.50 -14.93 -2.62
C PHE A 268 13.96 -15.21 -1.19
N ASP A 269 15.25 -15.40 -0.97
CA ASP A 269 15.85 -15.51 0.37
C ASP A 269 15.77 -14.16 1.09
N LEU A 270 14.74 -14.01 1.92
CA LEU A 270 14.43 -12.77 2.64
C LEU A 270 15.52 -12.45 3.68
N ASP A 271 16.07 -13.45 4.34
CA ASP A 271 17.10 -13.23 5.38
C ASP A 271 18.39 -12.69 4.75
N ALA A 272 18.79 -13.24 3.61
CA ALA A 272 19.92 -12.71 2.84
C ALA A 272 19.65 -11.27 2.37
N ALA A 273 18.44 -10.97 1.88
CA ALA A 273 18.10 -9.63 1.42
C ALA A 273 18.07 -8.61 2.58
N VAL A 274 17.49 -8.96 3.73
CA VAL A 274 17.48 -8.09 4.92
C VAL A 274 18.91 -7.87 5.45
N THR A 275 19.75 -8.91 5.42
CA THR A 275 21.17 -8.79 5.78
C THR A 275 21.87 -7.79 4.87
N ASP A 276 21.58 -7.82 3.56
CA ASP A 276 22.16 -6.92 2.59
C ASP A 276 21.67 -5.46 2.77
N VAL A 277 20.37 -5.24 3.07
CA VAL A 277 19.85 -3.93 3.46
C VAL A 277 20.62 -3.38 4.68
N LYS A 278 20.85 -4.21 5.69
CA LYS A 278 21.54 -3.83 6.94
C LYS A 278 23.02 -3.51 6.78
N LYS A 279 23.65 -3.87 5.68
CA LYS A 279 25.03 -3.42 5.38
C LYS A 279 25.12 -1.90 5.21
N ASN A 280 24.04 -1.28 4.71
CA ASN A 280 23.98 0.14 4.39
C ASN A 280 22.96 0.93 5.24
N TYR A 281 22.16 0.26 6.10
CA TYR A 281 21.18 0.89 6.98
C TYR A 281 21.31 0.39 8.41
N SER A 282 21.57 1.29 9.33
CA SER A 282 21.77 0.98 10.76
C SER A 282 20.57 1.32 11.65
N GLY A 283 19.53 1.94 11.11
CA GLY A 283 18.36 2.37 11.86
C GLY A 283 17.37 1.22 12.18
N PRO A 284 16.29 1.52 12.93
CA PRO A 284 15.23 0.56 13.23
C PRO A 284 14.54 0.06 11.96
N LEU A 285 14.45 -1.27 11.80
CA LEU A 285 13.88 -1.94 10.65
C LEU A 285 12.79 -2.93 11.08
N THR A 286 11.69 -2.95 10.33
CA THR A 286 10.57 -3.88 10.47
C THR A 286 10.31 -4.54 9.12
N ILE A 287 10.06 -5.86 9.10
CA ILE A 287 9.59 -6.57 7.92
C ILE A 287 8.06 -6.54 7.96
N GLY A 288 7.43 -5.99 6.94
CA GLY A 288 5.99 -5.91 6.81
C GLY A 288 5.36 -7.29 6.59
N ALA A 289 4.25 -7.51 7.25
CA ALA A 289 3.40 -8.68 7.06
C ALA A 289 1.94 -8.24 6.93
N ASP A 290 1.11 -9.06 6.28
CA ASP A 290 -0.30 -8.77 6.12
C ASP A 290 -0.99 -8.52 7.46
N LEU A 291 -1.81 -7.49 7.50
CA LEU A 291 -2.55 -6.98 8.67
C LEU A 291 -1.67 -6.46 9.82
N GLN A 292 -0.36 -6.41 9.66
CA GLN A 292 0.53 -5.84 10.66
C GLN A 292 0.34 -4.32 10.75
N CYS A 293 0.29 -3.83 11.99
CA CYS A 293 0.23 -2.41 12.32
C CYS A 293 1.59 -1.91 12.79
N THR A 294 2.09 -0.82 12.19
CA THR A 294 3.27 -0.08 12.64
C THR A 294 2.84 1.29 13.11
N GLN A 295 3.07 1.59 14.38
CA GLN A 295 2.77 2.87 14.99
C GLN A 295 3.88 3.87 14.69
N ALA A 296 3.52 5.10 14.35
CA ALA A 296 4.42 6.24 14.36
C ALA A 296 4.49 6.79 15.80
N LYS A 297 5.67 6.79 16.35
CA LYS A 297 5.95 7.32 17.70
C LYS A 297 6.42 8.76 17.58
#